data_a1450f3c483f518db03c77074f215191
#
_entry.id   a1450f3c483f518db03c77074f215191
#
_cell.length_a   1.000
_cell.length_b   1.000
_cell.length_c   1.000
_cell.angle_alpha   90.00
_cell.angle_beta   90.00
_cell.angle_gamma   90.00
#
_symmetry.space_group_name_H-M   'P 1'
#
loop_
_entity.id
_entity.type
_entity.pdbx_description
1 polymer ?
#
loop_
_entity_poly.entity_id
_entity_poly.type
_entity_poly.pdbx_seq_one_letter_code
_entity_poly.pdbx_strand_id
1 'polypeptide(L)'
;MSISSSEQAIYDQEYYTYHLELLSAFSAQIQQLPPFNEEFSNEDDQEFLAALAQLQQQPQGVSFLEQGQVLMCRVVGSYPHLMPLLYRDLLWFFGGDCLHYMPDEEIAVFQRLDEQREDAKQQHAPFSYEEARAKSMGMH
;
A
#
# COMPACT_ATOMS: atom_id res chain seq x y z
N MET A 1 -7.38 28.75 9.01
CA MET A 1 -8.61 28.36 8.31
C MET A 1 -8.58 26.88 8.00
N SER A 2 -9.69 26.23 8.21
CA SER A 2 -9.78 24.81 7.86
C SER A 2 -10.01 24.64 6.36
N ILE A 3 -9.45 23.55 5.83
CA ILE A 3 -9.63 23.18 4.44
C ILE A 3 -11.02 22.56 4.24
N SER A 4 -11.63 22.77 3.09
CA SER A 4 -12.95 22.23 2.80
C SER A 4 -12.88 20.70 2.64
N SER A 5 -14.04 20.04 2.80
CA SER A 5 -14.14 18.59 2.63
C SER A 5 -13.75 18.15 1.22
N SER A 6 -14.11 18.92 0.19
CA SER A 6 -13.75 18.59 -1.19
C SER A 6 -12.25 18.70 -1.45
N GLU A 7 -11.60 19.69 -0.84
CA GLU A 7 -10.15 19.84 -0.94
C GLU A 7 -9.42 18.72 -0.23
N GLN A 8 -9.91 18.31 0.94
CA GLN A 8 -9.35 17.15 1.65
C GLN A 8 -9.49 15.89 0.81
N ALA A 9 -10.63 15.70 0.16
CA ALA A 9 -10.88 14.54 -0.67
C ALA A 9 -9.89 14.44 -1.83
N ILE A 10 -9.48 15.58 -2.42
CA ILE A 10 -8.51 15.58 -3.51
C ILE A 10 -7.15 15.06 -3.04
N TYR A 11 -6.65 15.55 -1.90
CA TYR A 11 -5.39 15.08 -1.34
C TYR A 11 -5.45 13.60 -0.97
N ASP A 12 -6.54 13.18 -0.34
CA ASP A 12 -6.73 11.80 0.07
C ASP A 12 -6.89 10.87 -1.14
N GLN A 13 -7.56 11.34 -2.18
CA GLN A 13 -7.74 10.56 -3.40
C GLN A 13 -6.42 10.29 -4.11
N GLU A 14 -5.54 11.29 -4.20
CA GLU A 14 -4.21 11.10 -4.78
C GLU A 14 -3.42 10.05 -4.02
N TYR A 15 -3.43 10.14 -2.69
CA TYR A 15 -2.75 9.19 -1.83
C TYR A 15 -3.30 7.76 -2.03
N TYR A 16 -4.61 7.61 -2.04
CA TYR A 16 -5.25 6.32 -2.26
C TYR A 16 -4.93 5.77 -3.64
N THR A 17 -5.06 6.58 -4.66
CA THR A 17 -4.81 6.16 -6.05
C THR A 17 -3.39 5.66 -6.21
N TYR A 18 -2.42 6.36 -5.64
CA TYR A 18 -1.02 5.95 -5.67
C TYR A 18 -0.85 4.54 -5.10
N HIS A 19 -1.42 4.29 -3.93
CA HIS A 19 -1.27 2.99 -3.28
C HIS A 19 -2.07 1.88 -3.96
N LEU A 20 -3.23 2.20 -4.52
CA LEU A 20 -4.00 1.23 -5.29
C LEU A 20 -3.27 0.79 -6.56
N GLU A 21 -2.55 1.71 -7.19
CA GLU A 21 -1.71 1.38 -8.34
C GLU A 21 -0.57 0.45 -7.95
N LEU A 22 0.06 0.68 -6.80
CA LEU A 22 1.09 -0.22 -6.29
C LEU A 22 0.53 -1.61 -5.99
N LEU A 23 -0.65 -1.68 -5.40
CA LEU A 23 -1.31 -2.94 -5.10
C LEU A 23 -1.62 -3.71 -6.38
N SER A 24 -2.12 -3.02 -7.40
CA SER A 24 -2.40 -3.62 -8.70
C SER A 24 -1.13 -4.14 -9.37
N ALA A 25 -0.04 -3.37 -9.31
CA ALA A 25 1.24 -3.77 -9.88
C ALA A 25 1.79 -5.00 -9.16
N PHE A 26 1.72 -5.03 -7.84
CA PHE A 26 2.15 -6.18 -7.06
C PHE A 26 1.34 -7.42 -7.45
N SER A 27 0.02 -7.29 -7.52
CA SER A 27 -0.87 -8.39 -7.89
C SER A 27 -0.53 -8.95 -9.26
N ALA A 28 -0.28 -8.08 -10.24
CA ALA A 28 0.08 -8.50 -11.59
C ALA A 28 1.43 -9.23 -11.62
N GLN A 29 2.40 -8.76 -10.86
CA GLN A 29 3.72 -9.36 -10.83
C GLN A 29 3.72 -10.76 -10.23
N ILE A 30 3.03 -10.96 -9.10
CA ILE A 30 3.05 -12.26 -8.42
C ILE A 30 2.31 -13.34 -9.21
N GLN A 31 1.36 -12.97 -10.05
CA GLN A 31 0.64 -13.93 -10.87
C GLN A 31 1.55 -14.61 -11.90
N GLN A 32 2.69 -14.00 -12.21
CA GLN A 32 3.67 -14.57 -13.12
C GLN A 32 4.69 -15.48 -12.44
N LEU A 33 4.58 -15.67 -11.13
CA LEU A 33 5.57 -16.36 -10.32
C LEU A 33 4.99 -17.55 -9.56
N PRO A 34 5.83 -18.54 -9.22
CA PRO A 34 5.39 -19.63 -8.35
C PRO A 34 4.97 -19.09 -6.97
N PRO A 35 3.98 -19.69 -6.31
CA PRO A 35 3.20 -20.85 -6.77
C PRO A 35 2.02 -20.49 -7.66
N PHE A 36 1.80 -19.20 -7.92
CA PHE A 36 0.56 -18.71 -8.54
C PHE A 36 0.47 -18.99 -10.04
N ASN A 37 1.62 -19.15 -10.70
CA ASN A 37 1.66 -19.42 -12.14
C ASN A 37 1.62 -20.92 -12.46
N GLU A 38 1.54 -21.78 -11.45
CA GLU A 38 1.55 -23.22 -11.64
C GLU A 38 0.17 -23.72 -12.08
N GLU A 39 0.17 -24.71 -12.96
CA GLU A 39 -1.07 -25.30 -13.50
C GLU A 39 -1.92 -25.92 -12.40
N PHE A 40 -1.27 -26.55 -11.41
CA PHE A 40 -1.96 -27.20 -10.32
C PHE A 40 -1.57 -26.57 -8.98
N SER A 41 -1.81 -25.27 -8.86
CA SER A 41 -1.59 -24.57 -7.60
C SER A 41 -2.58 -25.11 -6.55
N ASN A 42 -2.16 -25.08 -5.29
CA ASN A 42 -3.01 -25.59 -4.21
C ASN A 42 -4.15 -24.62 -3.90
N GLU A 43 -5.11 -25.12 -3.13
CA GLU A 43 -6.32 -24.38 -2.81
C GLU A 43 -6.01 -23.09 -2.03
N ASP A 44 -5.06 -23.15 -1.09
CA ASP A 44 -4.69 -21.97 -0.30
C ASP A 44 -4.12 -20.86 -1.17
N ASP A 45 -3.30 -21.21 -2.16
CA ASP A 45 -2.71 -20.24 -3.06
C ASP A 45 -3.77 -19.60 -3.96
N GLN A 46 -4.71 -20.42 -4.45
CA GLN A 46 -5.83 -19.93 -5.23
C GLN A 46 -6.73 -18.99 -4.43
N GLU A 47 -6.97 -19.34 -3.18
CA GLU A 47 -7.76 -18.53 -2.26
C GLU A 47 -7.10 -17.18 -2.01
N PHE A 48 -5.77 -17.17 -1.84
CA PHE A 48 -5.03 -15.92 -1.67
C PHE A 48 -5.19 -15.01 -2.88
N LEU A 49 -5.03 -15.53 -4.09
CA LEU A 49 -5.20 -14.74 -5.30
C LEU A 49 -6.62 -14.21 -5.44
N ALA A 50 -7.62 -15.04 -5.11
CA ALA A 50 -9.01 -14.61 -5.16
C ALA A 50 -9.29 -13.49 -4.16
N ALA A 51 -8.75 -13.60 -2.96
CA ALA A 51 -8.91 -12.56 -1.93
C ALA A 51 -8.22 -11.27 -2.35
N LEU A 52 -7.04 -11.36 -2.96
CA LEU A 52 -6.33 -10.19 -3.44
C LEU A 52 -7.09 -9.49 -4.58
N ALA A 53 -7.68 -10.27 -5.49
CA ALA A 53 -8.50 -9.73 -6.57
C ALA A 53 -9.73 -9.02 -6.01
N GLN A 54 -10.39 -9.64 -5.03
CA GLN A 54 -11.59 -9.06 -4.41
C GLN A 54 -11.25 -7.78 -3.65
N LEU A 55 -10.11 -7.75 -2.98
CA LEU A 55 -9.64 -6.55 -2.28
C LEU A 55 -9.57 -5.35 -3.22
N GLN A 56 -9.11 -5.57 -4.45
CA GLN A 56 -8.95 -4.49 -5.42
C GLN A 56 -10.27 -4.01 -6.02
N GLN A 57 -11.33 -4.79 -5.88
CA GLN A 57 -12.64 -4.43 -6.45
C GLN A 57 -13.40 -3.43 -5.58
N GLN A 58 -13.16 -3.42 -4.27
CA GLN A 58 -13.83 -2.51 -3.35
C GLN A 58 -12.80 -1.83 -2.44
N PRO A 59 -12.00 -0.92 -3.00
CA PRO A 59 -10.84 -0.39 -2.28
C PRO A 59 -11.19 0.78 -1.36
N GLN A 60 -12.21 0.63 -0.52
CA GLN A 60 -12.67 1.68 0.38
C GLN A 60 -13.15 1.11 1.69
N GLY A 61 -12.99 1.92 2.74
CA GLY A 61 -13.58 1.65 4.05
C GLY A 61 -12.69 0.84 4.98
N VAL A 62 -13.21 0.62 6.18
CA VAL A 62 -12.49 -0.09 7.24
C VAL A 62 -12.24 -1.54 6.85
N SER A 63 -13.23 -2.18 6.23
CA SER A 63 -13.10 -3.57 5.80
C SER A 63 -11.97 -3.76 4.80
N PHE A 64 -11.81 -2.81 3.86
CA PHE A 64 -10.71 -2.84 2.89
C PHE A 64 -9.35 -2.81 3.60
N LEU A 65 -9.18 -1.90 4.57
CA LEU A 65 -7.92 -1.79 5.29
C LEU A 65 -7.64 -3.03 6.13
N GLU A 66 -8.63 -3.57 6.81
CA GLU A 66 -8.48 -4.78 7.62
C GLU A 66 -8.11 -5.99 6.76
N GLN A 67 -8.78 -6.17 5.64
CA GLN A 67 -8.49 -7.28 4.74
C GLN A 67 -7.12 -7.13 4.11
N GLY A 68 -6.74 -5.91 3.77
CA GLY A 68 -5.39 -5.63 3.25
C GLY A 68 -4.31 -5.98 4.25
N GLN A 69 -4.51 -5.66 5.52
CA GLN A 69 -3.58 -6.02 6.59
C GLN A 69 -3.40 -7.53 6.66
N VAL A 70 -4.49 -8.29 6.63
CA VAL A 70 -4.44 -9.75 6.67
C VAL A 70 -3.65 -10.30 5.49
N LEU A 71 -3.93 -9.79 4.28
CA LEU A 71 -3.27 -10.29 3.08
C LEU A 71 -1.78 -9.93 3.05
N MET A 72 -1.41 -8.73 3.47
CA MET A 72 0.01 -8.34 3.53
C MET A 72 0.77 -9.17 4.55
N CYS A 73 0.17 -9.43 5.71
CA CYS A 73 0.79 -10.30 6.72
C CYS A 73 0.95 -11.72 6.19
N ARG A 74 0.00 -12.18 5.37
CA ARG A 74 0.08 -13.50 4.76
C ARG A 74 1.23 -13.59 3.75
N VAL A 75 1.51 -12.52 3.02
CA VAL A 75 2.68 -12.49 2.13
C VAL A 75 3.95 -12.70 2.94
N VAL A 76 4.10 -11.98 4.04
CA VAL A 76 5.28 -12.11 4.89
C VAL A 76 5.42 -13.53 5.45
N GLY A 77 4.34 -14.12 5.93
CA GLY A 77 4.38 -15.41 6.60
C GLY A 77 4.41 -16.61 5.66
N SER A 78 3.68 -16.55 4.56
CA SER A 78 3.50 -17.70 3.66
C SER A 78 4.26 -17.59 2.34
N TYR A 79 4.59 -16.39 1.92
CA TYR A 79 5.24 -16.15 0.63
C TYR A 79 6.46 -15.24 0.79
N PRO A 80 7.43 -15.61 1.65
CA PRO A 80 8.57 -14.72 1.91
C PRO A 80 9.41 -14.44 0.67
N HIS A 81 9.39 -15.31 -0.32
CA HIS A 81 10.11 -15.10 -1.57
C HIS A 81 9.53 -13.95 -2.40
N LEU A 82 8.30 -13.51 -2.10
CA LEU A 82 7.66 -12.38 -2.78
C LEU A 82 7.97 -11.04 -2.11
N MET A 83 8.60 -11.06 -0.93
CA MET A 83 8.90 -9.82 -0.20
C MET A 83 9.70 -8.80 -1.02
N PRO A 84 10.68 -9.19 -1.85
CA PRO A 84 11.37 -8.19 -2.67
C PRO A 84 10.48 -7.47 -3.67
N LEU A 85 9.32 -8.03 -4.01
CA LEU A 85 8.35 -7.41 -4.92
C LEU A 85 7.29 -6.60 -4.20
N LEU A 86 7.13 -6.82 -2.90
CA LEU A 86 6.13 -6.11 -2.12
C LEU A 86 6.61 -4.70 -1.84
N TYR A 87 5.86 -3.72 -2.34
CA TYR A 87 6.17 -2.33 -2.08
C TYR A 87 6.02 -2.03 -0.59
N ARG A 88 7.07 -1.48 0.02
CA ARG A 88 7.06 -1.14 1.44
C ARG A 88 5.97 -0.14 1.77
N ASP A 89 5.63 0.69 0.79
CA ASP A 89 4.52 1.64 0.87
C ASP A 89 3.21 0.97 1.28
N LEU A 90 2.97 -0.25 0.81
CA LEU A 90 1.73 -0.96 1.11
C LEU A 90 1.66 -1.41 2.57
N LEU A 91 2.79 -1.74 3.17
CA LEU A 91 2.82 -2.07 4.59
C LEU A 91 2.42 -0.85 5.44
N TRP A 92 2.91 0.32 5.04
CA TRP A 92 2.55 1.57 5.70
C TRP A 92 1.08 1.94 5.44
N PHE A 93 0.64 1.80 4.18
CA PHE A 93 -0.72 2.17 3.76
C PHE A 93 -1.78 1.38 4.54
N PHE A 94 -1.64 0.06 4.61
CA PHE A 94 -2.58 -0.77 5.35
C PHE A 94 -2.37 -0.65 6.86
N GLY A 95 -1.13 -0.50 7.30
CA GLY A 95 -0.82 -0.24 8.69
C GLY A 95 -1.12 -1.39 9.64
N GLY A 96 -1.46 -1.06 10.88
CA GLY A 96 -1.76 -2.07 11.88
C GLY A 96 -0.59 -3.03 12.10
N ASP A 97 -0.87 -4.32 12.07
CA ASP A 97 0.14 -5.35 12.30
C ASP A 97 1.23 -5.37 11.24
N CYS A 98 0.96 -4.82 10.05
CA CYS A 98 1.97 -4.73 8.99
C CYS A 98 3.18 -3.89 9.41
N LEU A 99 3.01 -2.96 10.34
CA LEU A 99 4.08 -2.08 10.79
C LEU A 99 5.17 -2.84 11.54
N HIS A 100 4.86 -4.03 12.08
CA HIS A 100 5.86 -4.88 12.75
C HIS A 100 6.96 -5.35 11.81
N TYR A 101 6.71 -5.33 10.50
CA TYR A 101 7.68 -5.77 9.50
C TYR A 101 8.54 -4.61 8.97
N MET A 102 8.39 -3.42 9.56
CA MET A 102 9.08 -2.22 9.11
C MET A 102 10.06 -1.73 10.19
N PRO A 103 11.34 -1.50 9.84
CA PRO A 103 12.28 -0.90 10.78
C PRO A 103 11.88 0.52 11.18
N ASP A 104 12.33 0.96 12.35
CA ASP A 104 12.00 2.29 12.87
C ASP A 104 12.39 3.42 11.91
N GLU A 105 13.55 3.29 11.26
CA GLU A 105 14.02 4.30 10.30
C GLU A 105 13.08 4.40 9.10
N GLU A 106 12.55 3.28 8.65
CA GLU A 106 11.60 3.24 7.53
C GLU A 106 10.28 3.87 7.93
N ILE A 107 9.77 3.51 9.11
CA ILE A 107 8.55 4.11 9.66
C ILE A 107 8.70 5.62 9.74
N ALA A 108 9.85 6.11 10.20
CA ALA A 108 10.09 7.54 10.32
C ALA A 108 10.01 8.27 8.98
N VAL A 109 10.48 7.63 7.91
CA VAL A 109 10.39 8.21 6.56
C VAL A 109 8.94 8.36 6.13
N PHE A 110 8.13 7.30 6.31
CA PHE A 110 6.72 7.36 5.94
C PHE A 110 5.92 8.33 6.80
N GLN A 111 6.25 8.43 8.09
CA GLN A 111 5.63 9.44 8.97
C GLN A 111 5.89 10.84 8.47
N ARG A 112 7.13 11.12 8.04
CA ARG A 112 7.48 12.43 7.50
C ARG A 112 6.72 12.74 6.22
N LEU A 113 6.54 11.73 5.36
CA LEU A 113 5.73 11.91 4.14
C LEU A 113 4.29 12.27 4.47
N ASP A 114 3.71 11.60 5.47
CA ASP A 114 2.34 11.90 5.89
C ASP A 114 2.25 13.31 6.50
N GLU A 115 3.25 13.72 7.27
CA GLU A 115 3.28 15.08 7.82
C GLU A 115 3.37 16.13 6.72
N GLN A 116 4.21 15.89 5.70
CA GLN A 116 4.33 16.80 4.56
C GLN A 116 3.02 16.92 3.80
N ARG A 117 2.34 15.81 3.60
CA ARG A 117 1.04 15.79 2.93
C ARG A 117 0.01 16.57 3.75
N GLU A 118 -0.02 16.34 5.06
CA GLU A 118 -0.96 17.01 5.95
C GLU A 118 -0.70 18.51 6.02
N ASP A 119 0.57 18.93 6.08
CA ASP A 119 0.95 20.34 6.08
C ASP A 119 0.51 21.02 4.79
N ALA A 120 0.75 20.38 3.65
CA ALA A 120 0.34 20.93 2.36
C ALA A 120 -1.19 21.07 2.29
N LYS A 121 -1.90 20.06 2.80
CA LYS A 121 -3.35 20.06 2.85
C LYS A 121 -3.87 21.25 3.65
N GLN A 122 -3.29 21.53 4.82
CA GLN A 122 -3.72 22.62 5.67
C GLN A 122 -3.37 23.98 5.10
N GLN A 123 -2.28 24.07 4.35
CA GLN A 123 -1.82 25.33 3.74
C GLN A 123 -2.40 25.55 2.33
N HIS A 124 -3.23 24.62 1.84
CA HIS A 124 -3.76 24.65 0.48
C HIS A 124 -2.64 24.71 -0.57
N ALA A 125 -1.48 24.13 -0.25
CA ALA A 125 -0.31 24.14 -1.10
C ALA A 125 -0.30 22.96 -2.06
N PRO A 126 0.27 23.10 -3.26
CA PRO A 126 0.43 21.96 -4.15
C PRO A 126 1.31 20.89 -3.51
N PHE A 127 0.94 19.62 -3.72
CA PHE A 127 1.72 18.51 -3.15
C PHE A 127 1.59 17.30 -4.08
N SER A 128 2.73 16.76 -4.50
CA SER A 128 2.78 15.50 -5.22
C SER A 128 3.36 14.45 -4.29
N TYR A 129 2.54 13.48 -3.89
CA TYR A 129 2.99 12.39 -3.03
C TYR A 129 4.10 11.59 -3.72
N GLU A 130 3.95 11.33 -5.02
CA GLU A 130 4.93 10.58 -5.80
C GLU A 130 6.30 11.26 -5.78
N GLU A 131 6.34 12.59 -5.99
CA GLU A 131 7.60 13.34 -5.96
C GLU A 131 8.21 13.38 -4.57
N ALA A 132 7.40 13.62 -3.54
CA ALA A 132 7.89 13.67 -2.17
C ALA A 132 8.43 12.31 -1.73
N ARG A 133 7.74 11.25 -2.12
CA ARG A 133 8.16 9.89 -1.82
C ARG A 133 9.49 9.56 -2.49
N ALA A 134 9.65 9.92 -3.76
CA ALA A 134 10.89 9.70 -4.49
C ALA A 134 12.08 10.40 -3.82
N LYS A 135 11.89 11.65 -3.42
CA LYS A 135 12.94 12.41 -2.72
C LYS A 135 13.32 11.79 -1.38
N SER A 136 12.33 11.25 -0.66
CA SER A 136 12.56 10.68 0.67
C SER A 136 13.21 9.30 0.63
N MET A 137 12.94 8.53 -0.42
CA MET A 137 13.23 7.10 -0.47
C MET A 137 14.43 6.73 -1.33
N GLY A 138 15.25 7.65 -1.67
CA GLY A 138 16.47 7.22 -2.29
C GLY A 138 16.84 7.88 -3.59
N MET A 139 16.30 8.98 -3.84
CA MET A 139 16.79 9.84 -4.92
C MET A 139 17.95 10.66 -4.36
N HIS A 140 18.91 9.93 -3.87
CA HIS A 140 20.11 10.53 -3.29
C HIS A 140 21.06 10.93 -4.38
#